data_546ec280f8f11029da0003c302b5420e
#
_entry.id   546ec280f8f11029da0003c302b5420e
#
_cell.length_a   1.000
_cell.length_b   1.000
_cell.length_c   1.000
_cell.angle_alpha   90.00
_cell.angle_beta   90.00
_cell.angle_gamma   90.00
#
_symmetry.space_group_name_H-M   'P 1'
#
loop_
_entity.id
_entity.type
_entity.pdbx_description
1 polymer ?
#
loop_
_entity_poly.entity_id
_entity_poly.type
_entity_poly.pdbx_seq_one_letter_code
_entity_poly.pdbx_strand_id
1 'polypeptide(L)'
;DKRKICRSIEEIEEFITYWDTERKTLLFATDGIVIKINELPYQEELGYTAKFPRWAVAYKFKAEQALTKLLSIDYQVGRTGAVTPVANLEPVQLSGTVVKRASLHNADQMSQLDIHIGDYVYVEKGGEIIPKITGVELSRREADAVLPSFPETCPDCGTRLIRDEQEAKSFCPNQTGCPTQIKGRLVHFLSRKAMNVIAGEATIEQLYNKALVWNAADFYELQKEHLLTLDGWKEKSAERFLKSLDESRKVPFERVLYALGIRYVGETTAKSVARAFGNIEAIKNATVEELLKTDDIGQVIAESIYEFFRDDMNLDTVERLKAAGLKFETESGPVKLSEKLAGKTIVISGNFSISRDDMKALIVAHGGKSSGSVSGKTAYLLAGEKPGPEKIKKAESLGVEIIGEDEFRKMIE
;
A
#
# COMPACT_ATOMS: atom_id res chain seq x y z
N ASP A 1 20.19 18.13 23.22
CA ASP A 1 18.87 18.08 22.56
C ASP A 1 19.11 17.91 21.05
N LYS A 2 18.50 16.91 20.43
CA LYS A 2 18.72 16.54 19.01
C LYS A 2 17.72 17.21 18.07
N ARG A 3 17.23 18.39 18.43
CA ARG A 3 16.28 19.19 17.66
C ARG A 3 16.70 20.67 17.71
N LYS A 4 16.42 21.38 16.63
CA LYS A 4 16.70 22.82 16.46
C LYS A 4 15.47 23.46 15.79
N ILE A 5 15.10 24.65 16.23
CA ILE A 5 14.16 25.50 15.52
C ILE A 5 14.97 26.28 14.49
N CYS A 6 14.66 26.08 13.19
CA CYS A 6 15.30 26.76 12.09
C CYS A 6 14.33 27.80 11.51
N ARG A 7 14.85 28.97 11.12
CA ARG A 7 14.10 30.10 10.57
C ARG A 7 14.42 30.38 9.11
N SER A 8 15.43 29.68 8.57
CA SER A 8 15.81 29.78 7.16
C SER A 8 16.23 28.41 6.62
N ILE A 9 16.37 28.31 5.29
CA ILE A 9 16.86 27.10 4.63
C ILE A 9 18.30 26.83 5.01
N GLU A 10 19.12 27.87 5.11
CA GLU A 10 20.53 27.77 5.46
C GLU A 10 20.74 27.17 6.87
N GLU A 11 19.89 27.53 7.83
CA GLU A 11 19.93 26.93 9.17
C GLU A 11 19.53 25.46 9.15
N ILE A 12 18.64 25.05 8.22
CA ILE A 12 18.27 23.63 8.01
C ILE A 12 19.45 22.88 7.40
N GLU A 13 20.10 23.43 6.38
CA GLU A 13 21.28 22.83 5.72
C GLU A 13 22.47 22.68 6.69
N GLU A 14 22.73 23.67 7.52
CA GLU A 14 23.72 23.56 8.61
C GLU A 14 23.41 22.41 9.56
N PHE A 15 22.14 22.28 9.96
CA PHE A 15 21.72 21.22 10.86
C PHE A 15 21.83 19.83 10.20
N ILE A 16 21.50 19.71 8.93
CA ILE A 16 21.67 18.49 8.12
C ILE A 16 23.17 18.12 8.07
N THR A 17 24.02 19.07 7.69
CA THR A 17 25.48 18.86 7.56
C THR A 17 26.09 18.43 8.87
N TYR A 18 25.71 19.08 9.97
CA TYR A 18 26.16 18.72 11.31
C TYR A 18 25.80 17.27 11.65
N TRP A 19 24.54 16.88 11.45
CA TRP A 19 24.09 15.54 11.81
C TRP A 19 24.53 14.45 10.83
N ASP A 20 24.87 14.77 9.59
CA ASP A 20 25.44 13.79 8.66
C ASP A 20 26.78 13.23 9.18
N THR A 21 27.52 14.06 9.91
CA THR A 21 28.79 13.67 10.56
C THR A 21 28.55 13.11 11.97
N GLU A 22 27.85 13.85 12.82
CA GLU A 22 27.74 13.59 14.26
C GLU A 22 26.81 12.39 14.56
N ARG A 23 25.92 12.01 13.66
CA ARG A 23 25.05 10.82 13.83
C ARG A 23 25.82 9.52 14.12
N LYS A 24 27.06 9.43 13.65
CA LYS A 24 27.94 8.27 13.86
C LYS A 24 28.36 8.10 15.33
N THR A 25 28.26 9.16 16.14
CA THR A 25 28.56 9.15 17.57
C THR A 25 27.37 8.71 18.43
N LEU A 26 26.20 8.58 17.83
CA LEU A 26 24.99 8.20 18.55
C LEU A 26 25.00 6.71 18.93
N LEU A 27 24.41 6.40 20.08
CA LEU A 27 24.23 5.00 20.55
C LEU A 27 23.20 4.21 19.74
N PHE A 28 22.54 4.83 18.76
CA PHE A 28 21.54 4.23 17.90
C PHE A 28 21.70 4.74 16.46
N ALA A 29 21.37 3.91 15.49
CA ALA A 29 21.44 4.26 14.09
C ALA A 29 20.31 5.25 13.73
N THR A 30 20.66 6.26 12.90
CA THR A 30 19.71 7.21 12.30
C THR A 30 19.96 7.29 10.80
N ASP A 31 18.88 7.29 10.01
CA ASP A 31 18.93 7.33 8.55
C ASP A 31 18.60 8.71 7.98
N GLY A 32 18.13 9.64 8.83
CA GLY A 32 17.76 10.97 8.39
C GLY A 32 17.29 11.91 9.48
N ILE A 33 16.74 13.03 9.03
CA ILE A 33 16.16 14.09 9.85
C ILE A 33 14.73 14.33 9.43
N VAL A 34 13.84 14.61 10.37
CA VAL A 34 12.47 15.02 10.06
C VAL A 34 12.35 16.53 10.25
N ILE A 35 12.02 17.22 9.17
CA ILE A 35 11.75 18.65 9.14
C ILE A 35 10.24 18.85 9.26
N LYS A 36 9.79 19.68 10.20
CA LYS A 36 8.37 19.91 10.49
C LYS A 36 8.07 21.39 10.55
N ILE A 37 6.89 21.77 10.12
CA ILE A 37 6.35 23.10 10.46
C ILE A 37 6.22 23.18 11.99
N ASN A 38 6.76 24.25 12.60
CA ASN A 38 6.80 24.38 14.05
C ASN A 38 5.43 24.78 14.65
N GLU A 39 4.71 25.65 13.98
CA GLU A 39 3.43 26.20 14.43
C GLU A 39 2.30 25.19 14.26
N LEU A 40 1.69 24.76 15.37
CA LEU A 40 0.60 23.78 15.37
C LEU A 40 -0.61 24.19 14.52
N PRO A 41 -1.05 25.46 14.50
CA PRO A 41 -2.16 25.88 13.65
C PRO A 41 -1.90 25.63 12.16
N TYR A 42 -0.68 25.85 11.68
CA TYR A 42 -0.32 25.56 10.30
C TYR A 42 -0.23 24.05 10.01
N GLN A 43 0.14 23.22 10.99
CA GLN A 43 0.10 21.78 10.84
C GLN A 43 -1.35 21.29 10.63
N GLU A 44 -2.30 21.86 11.37
CA GLU A 44 -3.72 21.55 11.24
C GLU A 44 -4.29 22.00 9.90
N GLU A 45 -3.89 23.20 9.44
CA GLU A 45 -4.32 23.74 8.14
C GLU A 45 -3.81 22.91 6.96
N LEU A 46 -2.54 22.54 6.95
CA LEU A 46 -1.92 21.70 5.92
C LEU A 46 -2.51 20.27 5.94
N GLY A 47 -2.84 19.75 7.11
CA GLY A 47 -3.48 18.46 7.30
C GLY A 47 -2.62 17.29 6.86
N TYR A 48 -3.28 16.22 6.38
CA TYR A 48 -2.67 14.96 6.05
C TYR A 48 -3.06 14.50 4.64
N THR A 49 -2.20 13.69 4.03
CA THR A 49 -2.59 12.78 2.96
C THR A 49 -3.23 11.53 3.57
N ALA A 50 -3.63 10.55 2.77
CA ALA A 50 -4.11 9.27 3.28
C ALA A 50 -3.10 8.53 4.19
N LYS A 51 -1.80 8.86 4.10
CA LYS A 51 -0.73 8.14 4.83
C LYS A 51 0.22 9.04 5.60
N PHE A 52 0.39 10.28 5.19
CA PHE A 52 1.48 11.14 5.70
C PHE A 52 0.99 12.56 6.01
N PRO A 53 1.59 13.24 7.00
CA PRO A 53 1.35 14.65 7.24
C PRO A 53 1.90 15.50 6.07
N ARG A 54 1.18 16.56 5.67
CA ARG A 54 1.65 17.50 4.64
C ARG A 54 2.62 18.54 5.21
N TRP A 55 2.68 18.65 6.53
CA TRP A 55 3.51 19.61 7.29
C TRP A 55 4.85 19.02 7.74
N ALA A 56 5.21 17.82 7.31
CA ALA A 56 6.47 17.17 7.65
C ALA A 56 7.13 16.55 6.42
N VAL A 57 8.45 16.69 6.31
CA VAL A 57 9.27 16.09 5.27
C VAL A 57 10.44 15.36 5.93
N ALA A 58 10.71 14.14 5.49
CA ALA A 58 11.89 13.40 5.89
C ALA A 58 13.03 13.68 4.90
N TYR A 59 14.15 14.18 5.44
CA TYR A 59 15.43 14.24 4.73
C TYR A 59 16.24 13.00 5.12
N LYS A 60 16.59 12.16 4.17
CA LYS A 60 17.43 10.98 4.39
C LYS A 60 18.88 11.30 4.02
N PHE A 61 19.80 10.94 4.90
CA PHE A 61 21.23 11.07 4.60
C PHE A 61 21.62 10.17 3.42
N LYS A 62 22.74 10.53 2.77
CA LYS A 62 23.29 9.67 1.71
C LYS A 62 23.56 8.28 2.29
N ALA A 63 23.06 7.27 1.61
CA ALA A 63 23.27 5.90 2.04
C ALA A 63 24.74 5.49 1.94
N GLU A 64 25.19 4.67 2.87
CA GLU A 64 26.49 4.03 2.75
C GLU A 64 26.51 3.07 1.57
N GLN A 65 27.63 3.02 0.86
CA GLN A 65 27.86 2.07 -0.21
C GLN A 65 29.00 1.14 0.14
N ALA A 66 28.87 -0.12 -0.26
CA ALA A 66 29.96 -1.09 -0.18
C ALA A 66 30.22 -1.68 -1.56
N LEU A 67 31.49 -1.97 -1.85
CA LEU A 67 31.91 -2.65 -3.08
C LEU A 67 32.08 -4.13 -2.81
N THR A 68 31.42 -5.00 -3.64
CA THR A 68 31.50 -6.44 -3.50
C THR A 68 31.35 -7.15 -4.85
N LYS A 69 31.77 -8.40 -4.94
CA LYS A 69 31.72 -9.20 -6.18
C LYS A 69 30.32 -9.80 -6.40
N LEU A 70 29.78 -9.69 -7.62
CA LEU A 70 28.55 -10.33 -8.06
C LEU A 70 28.85 -11.79 -8.43
N LEU A 71 28.25 -12.73 -7.71
CA LEU A 71 28.48 -14.16 -7.89
C LEU A 71 27.50 -14.79 -8.88
N SER A 72 26.22 -14.44 -8.78
CA SER A 72 25.16 -14.93 -9.65
C SER A 72 23.92 -14.03 -9.55
N ILE A 73 22.95 -14.25 -10.44
CA ILE A 73 21.64 -13.57 -10.41
C ILE A 73 20.54 -14.62 -10.37
N ASP A 74 19.66 -14.54 -9.35
CA ASP A 74 18.43 -15.30 -9.28
C ASP A 74 17.26 -14.45 -9.78
N TYR A 75 16.27 -15.08 -10.39
CA TYR A 75 15.05 -14.42 -10.85
C TYR A 75 13.86 -14.86 -9.99
N GLN A 76 13.31 -13.95 -9.21
CA GLN A 76 12.25 -14.24 -8.25
C GLN A 76 10.90 -13.77 -8.80
N VAL A 77 9.91 -14.67 -8.72
CA VAL A 77 8.51 -14.35 -9.08
C VAL A 77 7.80 -13.79 -7.85
N GLY A 78 7.17 -12.63 -7.99
CA GLY A 78 6.32 -12.07 -6.94
C GLY A 78 4.86 -12.56 -7.03
N ARG A 79 4.06 -12.25 -6.02
CA ARG A 79 2.64 -12.64 -5.98
C ARG A 79 1.79 -12.12 -7.15
N THR A 80 2.22 -11.06 -7.81
CA THR A 80 1.57 -10.47 -9.00
C THR A 80 2.15 -10.96 -10.32
N GLY A 81 3.03 -11.97 -10.27
CA GLY A 81 3.73 -12.50 -11.43
C GLY A 81 4.97 -11.70 -11.84
N ALA A 82 5.24 -10.53 -11.27
CA ALA A 82 6.40 -9.73 -11.59
C ALA A 82 7.70 -10.50 -11.30
N VAL A 83 8.60 -10.58 -12.28
CA VAL A 83 9.90 -11.23 -12.17
C VAL A 83 10.95 -10.18 -11.80
N THR A 84 11.59 -10.38 -10.65
CA THR A 84 12.60 -9.46 -10.12
C THR A 84 13.96 -10.14 -10.08
N PRO A 85 14.99 -9.57 -10.73
CA PRO A 85 16.35 -10.07 -10.64
C PRO A 85 16.96 -9.70 -9.28
N VAL A 86 17.60 -10.67 -8.63
CA VAL A 86 18.25 -10.53 -7.32
C VAL A 86 19.69 -11.02 -7.44
N ALA A 87 20.62 -10.12 -7.21
CA ALA A 87 22.03 -10.43 -7.18
C ALA A 87 22.41 -11.22 -5.92
N ASN A 88 23.14 -12.31 -6.09
CA ASN A 88 23.85 -13.00 -5.03
C ASN A 88 25.29 -12.48 -5.00
N LEU A 89 25.73 -12.01 -3.85
CA LEU A 89 26.96 -11.25 -3.66
C LEU A 89 27.94 -11.98 -2.76
N GLU A 90 29.20 -11.74 -2.95
CA GLU A 90 30.19 -12.02 -1.90
C GLU A 90 29.78 -11.24 -0.62
N PRO A 91 29.79 -11.90 0.56
CA PRO A 91 29.30 -11.24 1.76
C PRO A 91 30.09 -9.98 2.08
N VAL A 92 29.41 -8.84 2.28
CA VAL A 92 29.99 -7.55 2.58
C VAL A 92 29.32 -6.88 3.77
N GLN A 93 30.11 -6.23 4.61
CA GLN A 93 29.59 -5.41 5.71
C GLN A 93 29.03 -4.08 5.18
N LEU A 94 27.78 -3.79 5.53
CA LEU A 94 27.13 -2.55 5.13
C LEU A 94 26.10 -2.14 6.20
N SER A 95 26.25 -0.94 6.74
CA SER A 95 25.33 -0.37 7.76
C SER A 95 25.05 -1.35 8.91
N GLY A 96 26.12 -1.94 9.48
CA GLY A 96 26.03 -2.83 10.65
C GLY A 96 25.48 -4.24 10.37
N THR A 97 25.27 -4.61 9.12
CA THR A 97 24.79 -5.94 8.74
C THR A 97 25.61 -6.55 7.62
N VAL A 98 25.62 -7.89 7.52
CA VAL A 98 26.26 -8.60 6.40
C VAL A 98 25.24 -8.72 5.26
N VAL A 99 25.53 -8.06 4.13
CA VAL A 99 24.73 -8.16 2.91
C VAL A 99 25.27 -9.27 2.02
N LYS A 100 24.39 -10.17 1.57
CA LYS A 100 24.67 -11.29 0.67
C LYS A 100 23.82 -11.25 -0.60
N ARG A 101 22.75 -10.45 -0.59
CA ARG A 101 21.79 -10.34 -1.70
C ARG A 101 21.35 -8.89 -1.86
N ALA A 102 21.18 -8.46 -3.11
CA ALA A 102 20.69 -7.12 -3.42
C ALA A 102 19.75 -7.14 -4.64
N SER A 103 18.77 -6.25 -4.65
CA SER A 103 17.83 -6.12 -5.78
C SER A 103 18.51 -5.46 -6.98
N LEU A 104 18.20 -5.95 -8.17
CA LEU A 104 18.49 -5.33 -9.46
C LEU A 104 17.24 -4.71 -10.10
N HIS A 105 16.15 -4.62 -9.36
CA HIS A 105 14.86 -4.04 -9.72
C HIS A 105 14.16 -4.72 -10.89
N ASN A 106 14.72 -4.64 -12.11
CA ASN A 106 14.13 -5.17 -13.36
C ASN A 106 15.21 -5.35 -14.45
N ALA A 107 14.81 -5.86 -15.62
CA ALA A 107 15.68 -6.07 -16.77
C ALA A 107 16.30 -4.76 -17.29
N ASP A 108 15.56 -3.65 -17.27
CA ASP A 108 16.06 -2.35 -17.74
C ASP A 108 17.20 -1.84 -16.88
N GLN A 109 17.07 -1.98 -15.57
CA GLN A 109 18.14 -1.60 -14.64
C GLN A 109 19.39 -2.46 -14.85
N MET A 110 19.23 -3.77 -15.11
CA MET A 110 20.35 -4.64 -15.43
C MET A 110 21.07 -4.17 -16.70
N SER A 111 20.32 -3.82 -17.75
CA SER A 111 20.86 -3.33 -19.02
C SER A 111 21.51 -1.95 -18.87
N GLN A 112 20.90 -1.03 -18.13
CA GLN A 112 21.45 0.31 -17.86
C GLN A 112 22.77 0.26 -17.09
N LEU A 113 22.91 -0.69 -16.17
CA LEU A 113 24.13 -0.90 -15.41
C LEU A 113 25.21 -1.64 -16.22
N ASP A 114 24.85 -2.21 -17.37
CA ASP A 114 25.73 -3.12 -18.15
C ASP A 114 26.36 -4.18 -17.22
N ILE A 115 25.55 -4.80 -16.37
CA ILE A 115 26.04 -5.68 -15.31
C ILE A 115 26.43 -7.06 -15.86
N HIS A 116 27.59 -7.57 -15.43
CA HIS A 116 28.06 -8.92 -15.77
C HIS A 116 28.30 -9.74 -14.51
N ILE A 117 28.09 -11.05 -14.61
CA ILE A 117 28.47 -11.98 -13.53
C ILE A 117 29.99 -11.92 -13.38
N GLY A 118 30.47 -11.77 -12.16
CA GLY A 118 31.89 -11.54 -11.86
C GLY A 118 32.25 -10.09 -11.61
N ASP A 119 31.41 -9.13 -11.99
CA ASP A 119 31.63 -7.70 -11.74
C ASP A 119 31.76 -7.38 -10.26
N TYR A 120 32.53 -6.34 -9.95
CA TYR A 120 32.46 -5.64 -8.69
C TYR A 120 31.38 -4.59 -8.75
N VAL A 121 30.42 -4.66 -7.80
CA VAL A 121 29.21 -3.83 -7.80
C VAL A 121 29.11 -2.99 -6.53
N TYR A 122 28.59 -1.77 -6.67
CA TYR A 122 28.27 -0.91 -5.55
C TYR A 122 26.90 -1.27 -5.00
N VAL A 123 26.85 -1.64 -3.73
CA VAL A 123 25.62 -1.99 -3.00
C VAL A 123 25.30 -0.90 -2.02
N GLU A 124 24.07 -0.43 -2.04
CA GLU A 124 23.54 0.61 -1.15
C GLU A 124 22.40 0.04 -0.31
N LYS A 125 22.37 0.39 0.97
CA LYS A 125 21.26 0.11 1.87
C LYS A 125 20.73 1.45 2.38
N GLY A 126 19.94 2.12 1.54
CA GLY A 126 19.28 3.37 1.94
C GLY A 126 18.14 3.06 2.87
N GLY A 127 17.89 3.89 3.91
CA GLY A 127 16.78 3.91 4.89
C GLY A 127 15.72 2.81 4.85
N GLU A 128 15.82 1.93 3.89
CA GLU A 128 15.05 0.72 3.67
C GLU A 128 15.91 -0.50 3.97
N ILE A 129 15.26 -1.56 4.37
CA ILE A 129 15.90 -2.80 4.80
C ILE A 129 16.48 -3.56 3.59
N ILE A 130 16.06 -3.22 2.35
CA ILE A 130 16.38 -3.96 1.12
C ILE A 130 17.62 -3.37 0.44
N PRO A 131 18.75 -4.12 0.36
CA PRO A 131 19.90 -3.71 -0.41
C PRO A 131 19.60 -3.66 -1.91
N LYS A 132 20.17 -2.68 -2.62
CA LYS A 132 20.07 -2.54 -4.07
C LYS A 132 21.44 -2.28 -4.70
N ILE A 133 21.61 -2.69 -5.93
CA ILE A 133 22.79 -2.36 -6.73
C ILE A 133 22.59 -1.01 -7.40
N THR A 134 23.58 -0.12 -7.26
CA THR A 134 23.53 1.25 -7.77
C THR A 134 24.57 1.52 -8.86
N GLY A 135 25.57 0.65 -9.04
CA GLY A 135 26.60 0.82 -10.04
C GLY A 135 27.52 -0.40 -10.16
N VAL A 136 28.36 -0.35 -11.20
CA VAL A 136 29.39 -1.35 -11.49
C VAL A 136 30.75 -0.64 -11.49
N GLU A 137 31.77 -1.25 -10.88
CA GLU A 137 33.16 -0.80 -10.92
C GLU A 137 33.85 -1.37 -12.17
N LEU A 138 33.66 -0.71 -13.30
CA LEU A 138 34.13 -1.16 -14.61
C LEU A 138 35.64 -1.36 -14.69
N SER A 139 36.42 -0.60 -13.90
CA SER A 139 37.90 -0.72 -13.88
C SER A 139 38.36 -2.08 -13.32
N ARG A 140 37.48 -2.82 -12.64
CA ARG A 140 37.75 -4.14 -12.06
C ARG A 140 37.06 -5.28 -12.79
N ARG A 141 36.44 -5.01 -13.94
CA ARG A 141 35.81 -6.07 -14.74
C ARG A 141 36.88 -7.02 -15.31
N GLU A 142 36.74 -8.29 -15.02
CA GLU A 142 37.59 -9.36 -15.53
C GLU A 142 37.19 -9.75 -16.94
N ALA A 143 38.12 -10.25 -17.75
CA ALA A 143 37.86 -10.58 -19.15
C ALA A 143 36.88 -11.76 -19.36
N ASP A 144 36.68 -12.57 -18.33
CA ASP A 144 35.76 -13.70 -18.29
C ASP A 144 34.37 -13.35 -17.69
N ALA A 145 34.10 -12.07 -17.39
CA ALA A 145 32.82 -11.60 -16.92
C ALA A 145 31.71 -11.89 -17.96
N VAL A 146 30.60 -12.53 -17.51
CA VAL A 146 29.54 -13.03 -18.39
C VAL A 146 28.31 -12.13 -18.31
N LEU A 147 27.85 -11.67 -19.49
CA LEU A 147 26.61 -10.92 -19.61
C LEU A 147 25.41 -11.84 -19.29
N PRO A 148 24.62 -11.58 -18.22
CA PRO A 148 23.47 -12.39 -17.88
C PRO A 148 22.30 -12.11 -18.83
N SER A 149 21.56 -13.15 -19.21
CA SER A 149 20.31 -13.00 -19.95
C SER A 149 19.12 -12.98 -18.98
N PHE A 150 18.16 -12.08 -19.24
CA PHE A 150 16.87 -12.13 -18.51
C PHE A 150 16.04 -13.31 -19.05
N PRO A 151 15.35 -14.08 -18.18
CA PRO A 151 14.61 -15.26 -18.62
C PRO A 151 13.43 -14.87 -19.52
N GLU A 152 13.18 -15.67 -20.56
CA GLU A 152 11.99 -15.54 -21.42
C GLU A 152 10.77 -16.24 -20.81
N THR A 153 10.99 -17.20 -19.93
CA THR A 153 9.95 -17.99 -19.26
C THR A 153 10.01 -17.79 -17.75
N CYS A 154 8.87 -18.00 -17.11
CA CYS A 154 8.76 -17.93 -15.66
C CYS A 154 9.67 -18.98 -15.00
N PRO A 155 10.58 -18.60 -14.10
CA PRO A 155 11.48 -19.55 -13.45
C PRO A 155 10.76 -20.57 -12.55
N ASP A 156 9.51 -20.31 -12.19
CA ASP A 156 8.73 -21.17 -11.29
C ASP A 156 7.80 -22.13 -12.05
N CYS A 157 7.09 -21.67 -13.09
CA CYS A 157 6.08 -22.48 -13.79
C CYS A 157 6.35 -22.68 -15.30
N GLY A 158 7.45 -22.14 -15.85
CA GLY A 158 7.82 -22.29 -17.25
C GLY A 158 6.98 -21.51 -18.25
N THR A 159 5.93 -20.82 -17.84
CA THR A 159 5.08 -20.03 -18.74
C THR A 159 5.86 -18.86 -19.33
N ARG A 160 5.68 -18.59 -20.63
CA ARG A 160 6.31 -17.45 -21.29
C ARG A 160 5.95 -16.13 -20.60
N LEU A 161 6.96 -15.32 -20.29
CA LEU A 161 6.78 -14.01 -19.68
C LEU A 161 6.22 -13.03 -20.71
N ILE A 162 5.38 -12.13 -20.22
CA ILE A 162 4.88 -10.97 -20.96
C ILE A 162 5.48 -9.70 -20.40
N ARG A 163 5.64 -8.70 -21.26
CA ARG A 163 6.07 -7.37 -20.86
C ARG A 163 5.14 -6.36 -21.51
N ASP A 164 4.58 -5.50 -20.71
CA ASP A 164 3.88 -4.33 -21.18
C ASP A 164 4.91 -3.25 -21.55
N GLU A 165 4.73 -2.58 -22.69
CA GLU A 165 5.62 -1.51 -23.14
C GLU A 165 5.62 -0.31 -22.15
N GLN A 166 4.57 -0.15 -21.39
CA GLN A 166 4.42 0.91 -20.37
C GLN A 166 4.99 0.50 -19.00
N GLU A 167 5.32 -0.78 -18.80
CA GLU A 167 5.86 -1.29 -17.53
C GLU A 167 7.30 -1.76 -17.69
N ALA A 168 8.16 -1.31 -16.76
CA ALA A 168 9.57 -1.73 -16.70
C ALA A 168 9.78 -3.20 -16.25
N LYS A 169 8.70 -3.95 -16.01
CA LYS A 169 8.76 -5.32 -15.46
C LYS A 169 8.21 -6.34 -16.44
N SER A 170 8.82 -7.52 -16.43
CA SER A 170 8.28 -8.71 -17.07
C SER A 170 7.42 -9.50 -16.10
N PHE A 171 6.32 -10.07 -16.55
CA PHE A 171 5.33 -10.76 -15.73
C PHE A 171 5.05 -12.17 -16.23
N CYS A 172 4.84 -13.09 -15.29
CA CYS A 172 4.24 -14.38 -15.55
C CYS A 172 2.70 -14.21 -15.62
N PRO A 173 2.06 -14.45 -16.77
CA PRO A 173 0.60 -14.29 -16.91
C PRO A 173 -0.20 -15.44 -16.27
N ASN A 174 0.45 -16.54 -15.89
CA ASN A 174 -0.19 -17.73 -15.33
C ASN A 174 -0.60 -17.51 -13.87
N GLN A 175 -1.62 -16.69 -13.63
CA GLN A 175 -2.07 -16.35 -12.28
C GLN A 175 -2.60 -17.55 -11.51
N THR A 176 -3.27 -18.49 -12.18
CA THR A 176 -3.99 -19.60 -11.56
C THR A 176 -3.17 -20.89 -11.46
N GLY A 177 -2.08 -21.01 -12.25
CA GLY A 177 -1.23 -22.20 -12.27
C GLY A 177 0.21 -21.97 -11.77
N CYS A 178 0.64 -20.74 -11.52
CA CYS A 178 1.98 -20.47 -11.01
C CYS A 178 2.02 -20.63 -9.48
N PRO A 179 2.76 -21.61 -8.93
CA PRO A 179 2.78 -21.90 -7.50
C PRO A 179 3.13 -20.69 -6.64
N THR A 180 4.15 -19.92 -7.02
CA THR A 180 4.58 -18.73 -6.27
C THR A 180 3.50 -17.65 -6.26
N GLN A 181 2.78 -17.44 -7.38
CA GLN A 181 1.67 -16.49 -7.41
C GLN A 181 0.51 -16.93 -6.54
N ILE A 182 0.14 -18.22 -6.58
CA ILE A 182 -0.92 -18.79 -5.76
C ILE A 182 -0.55 -18.61 -4.27
N LYS A 183 0.60 -19.13 -3.85
CA LYS A 183 1.06 -19.01 -2.45
C LYS A 183 1.16 -17.55 -1.99
N GLY A 184 1.68 -16.67 -2.83
CA GLY A 184 1.80 -15.24 -2.52
C GLY A 184 0.44 -14.54 -2.33
N ARG A 185 -0.61 -14.92 -3.09
CA ARG A 185 -1.98 -14.42 -2.88
C ARG A 185 -2.59 -14.97 -1.60
N LEU A 186 -2.36 -16.23 -1.27
CA LEU A 186 -2.81 -16.83 -0.01
C LEU A 186 -2.18 -16.14 1.21
N VAL A 187 -0.86 -15.87 1.17
CA VAL A 187 -0.15 -15.11 2.21
C VAL A 187 -0.72 -13.69 2.33
N HIS A 188 -0.96 -13.02 1.19
CA HIS A 188 -1.56 -11.70 1.19
C HIS A 188 -2.95 -11.69 1.84
N PHE A 189 -3.81 -12.65 1.46
CA PHE A 189 -5.16 -12.78 1.99
C PHE A 189 -5.16 -12.90 3.52
N LEU A 190 -4.29 -13.73 4.10
CA LEU A 190 -4.21 -13.91 5.55
C LEU A 190 -3.48 -12.79 6.28
N SER A 191 -2.80 -11.89 5.56
CA SER A 191 -1.94 -10.86 6.15
C SER A 191 -2.67 -9.98 7.16
N ARG A 192 -1.89 -9.35 8.07
CA ARG A 192 -2.42 -8.47 9.14
C ARG A 192 -3.27 -7.32 8.59
N LYS A 193 -2.93 -6.77 7.42
CA LYS A 193 -3.66 -5.66 6.79
C LYS A 193 -4.91 -6.13 6.05
N ALA A 194 -4.96 -7.39 5.62
CA ALA A 194 -6.10 -8.02 4.98
C ALA A 194 -7.00 -8.70 6.02
N MET A 195 -7.03 -10.01 6.07
CA MET A 195 -7.94 -10.77 6.96
C MET A 195 -7.41 -10.95 8.38
N ASN A 196 -6.14 -10.62 8.66
CA ASN A 196 -5.49 -10.69 9.98
C ASN A 196 -5.56 -12.09 10.62
N VAL A 197 -5.37 -13.11 9.81
CA VAL A 197 -5.32 -14.51 10.28
C VAL A 197 -3.90 -14.88 10.68
N ILE A 198 -3.77 -15.64 11.77
CA ILE A 198 -2.47 -16.02 12.33
C ILE A 198 -1.89 -17.19 11.53
N ALA A 199 -1.15 -16.87 10.47
CA ALA A 199 -0.40 -17.86 9.68
C ALA A 199 0.88 -17.22 9.13
N GLY A 200 1.95 -18.01 9.09
CA GLY A 200 3.20 -17.65 8.40
C GLY A 200 3.28 -18.27 7.01
N GLU A 201 4.25 -17.84 6.21
CA GLU A 201 4.51 -18.39 4.87
C GLU A 201 4.74 -19.92 4.90
N ALA A 202 5.44 -20.43 5.91
CA ALA A 202 5.67 -21.87 6.08
C ALA A 202 4.37 -22.68 6.26
N THR A 203 3.34 -22.10 6.90
CA THR A 203 2.02 -22.72 7.01
C THR A 203 1.34 -22.80 5.65
N ILE A 204 1.38 -21.71 4.89
CA ILE A 204 0.80 -21.67 3.53
C ILE A 204 1.51 -22.68 2.62
N GLU A 205 2.83 -22.76 2.71
CA GLU A 205 3.62 -23.75 1.97
C GLU A 205 3.15 -25.17 2.23
N GLN A 206 2.95 -25.55 3.49
CA GLN A 206 2.47 -26.87 3.86
C GLN A 206 1.04 -27.14 3.39
N LEU A 207 0.12 -26.18 3.59
CA LEU A 207 -1.27 -26.30 3.14
C LEU A 207 -1.37 -26.46 1.63
N TYR A 208 -0.61 -25.68 0.87
CA TYR A 208 -0.54 -25.75 -0.58
C TYR A 208 0.05 -27.11 -1.04
N ASN A 209 1.18 -27.53 -0.50
CA ASN A 209 1.86 -28.78 -0.88
C ASN A 209 1.03 -30.04 -0.55
N LYS A 210 0.15 -29.96 0.46
CA LYS A 210 -0.82 -31.03 0.78
C LYS A 210 -2.11 -30.91 0.01
N ALA A 211 -2.21 -30.02 -0.97
CA ALA A 211 -3.40 -29.74 -1.75
C ALA A 211 -4.66 -29.42 -0.91
N LEU A 212 -4.47 -28.84 0.28
CA LEU A 212 -5.56 -28.44 1.16
C LEU A 212 -6.11 -27.04 0.83
N VAL A 213 -5.28 -26.16 0.23
CA VAL A 213 -5.66 -24.77 -0.10
C VAL A 213 -5.03 -24.35 -1.42
N TRP A 214 -5.85 -23.89 -2.36
CA TRP A 214 -5.48 -23.34 -3.66
C TRP A 214 -5.93 -21.90 -3.84
N ASN A 215 -7.04 -21.53 -3.22
CA ASN A 215 -7.58 -20.19 -3.24
C ASN A 215 -8.01 -19.76 -1.83
N ALA A 216 -8.37 -18.49 -1.70
CA ALA A 216 -8.69 -17.90 -0.39
C ALA A 216 -9.94 -18.53 0.27
N ALA A 217 -10.90 -19.04 -0.49
CA ALA A 217 -12.11 -19.61 0.05
C ALA A 217 -11.86 -20.97 0.72
N ASP A 218 -10.86 -21.72 0.25
CA ASP A 218 -10.50 -23.02 0.80
C ASP A 218 -10.10 -22.95 2.28
N PHE A 219 -9.59 -21.81 2.75
CA PHE A 219 -9.27 -21.63 4.17
C PHE A 219 -10.48 -21.83 5.08
N TYR A 220 -11.67 -21.42 4.63
CA TYR A 220 -12.90 -21.49 5.44
C TYR A 220 -13.57 -22.87 5.40
N GLU A 221 -13.04 -23.79 4.58
CA GLU A 221 -13.44 -25.19 4.50
C GLU A 221 -12.49 -26.11 5.32
N LEU A 222 -11.38 -25.55 5.85
CA LEU A 222 -10.44 -26.30 6.65
C LEU A 222 -11.05 -26.77 7.97
N GLN A 223 -10.82 -28.03 8.29
CA GLN A 223 -11.19 -28.66 9.57
C GLN A 223 -9.92 -28.89 10.42
N LYS A 224 -10.12 -29.14 11.70
CA LYS A 224 -9.03 -29.38 12.65
C LYS A 224 -8.15 -30.55 12.23
N GLU A 225 -8.77 -31.62 11.72
CA GLU A 225 -8.13 -32.84 11.25
C GLU A 225 -7.14 -32.54 10.12
N HIS A 226 -7.49 -31.65 9.18
CA HIS A 226 -6.59 -31.20 8.12
C HIS A 226 -5.36 -30.52 8.67
N LEU A 227 -5.50 -29.65 9.66
CA LEU A 227 -4.41 -28.91 10.26
C LEU A 227 -3.48 -29.80 11.08
N LEU A 228 -4.02 -30.83 11.73
CA LEU A 228 -3.22 -31.80 12.49
C LEU A 228 -2.30 -32.67 11.61
N THR A 229 -2.52 -32.69 10.29
CA THR A 229 -1.60 -33.34 9.34
C THR A 229 -0.36 -32.53 9.04
N LEU A 230 -0.33 -31.23 9.39
CA LEU A 230 0.80 -30.34 9.13
C LEU A 230 1.95 -30.58 10.12
N ASP A 231 3.18 -30.45 9.61
CA ASP A 231 4.37 -30.69 10.44
C ASP A 231 4.48 -29.60 11.54
N GLY A 232 4.67 -30.08 12.77
CA GLY A 232 4.78 -29.22 13.96
C GLY A 232 3.45 -28.70 14.51
N TRP A 233 2.30 -29.07 13.90
CA TRP A 233 0.98 -28.66 14.38
C TRP A 233 0.42 -29.64 15.43
N LYS A 234 -0.22 -29.05 16.45
CA LYS A 234 -0.92 -29.75 17.54
C LYS A 234 -2.27 -29.06 17.78
N GLU A 235 -3.08 -29.64 18.65
CA GLU A 235 -4.42 -29.15 19.02
C GLU A 235 -4.48 -27.63 19.21
N LYS A 236 -3.60 -27.05 20.06
CA LYS A 236 -3.57 -25.62 20.35
C LYS A 236 -3.30 -24.74 19.13
N SER A 237 -2.39 -25.16 18.23
CA SER A 237 -2.08 -24.41 17.01
C SER A 237 -3.24 -24.45 16.03
N ALA A 238 -3.87 -25.62 15.86
CA ALA A 238 -5.04 -25.81 15.01
C ALA A 238 -6.24 -24.97 15.51
N GLU A 239 -6.55 -25.04 16.79
CA GLU A 239 -7.63 -24.25 17.39
C GLU A 239 -7.40 -22.74 17.29
N ARG A 240 -6.18 -22.28 17.52
CA ARG A 240 -5.83 -20.86 17.38
C ARG A 240 -5.97 -20.37 15.94
N PHE A 241 -5.56 -21.18 14.98
CA PHE A 241 -5.70 -20.84 13.56
C PHE A 241 -7.18 -20.76 13.15
N LEU A 242 -7.99 -21.80 13.45
CA LEU A 242 -9.42 -21.83 13.17
C LEU A 242 -10.17 -20.69 13.84
N LYS A 243 -9.84 -20.38 15.10
CA LYS A 243 -10.40 -19.21 15.79
C LYS A 243 -10.05 -17.92 15.07
N SER A 244 -8.81 -17.75 14.58
CA SER A 244 -8.43 -16.54 13.83
C SER A 244 -9.14 -16.43 12.48
N LEU A 245 -9.44 -17.55 11.82
CA LEU A 245 -10.29 -17.60 10.62
C LEU A 245 -11.74 -17.18 10.94
N ASP A 246 -12.28 -17.66 12.05
CA ASP A 246 -13.63 -17.29 12.46
C ASP A 246 -13.73 -15.78 12.82
N GLU A 247 -12.73 -15.26 13.51
CA GLU A 247 -12.63 -13.82 13.81
C GLU A 247 -12.49 -12.97 12.54
N SER A 248 -11.85 -13.50 11.49
CA SER A 248 -11.67 -12.81 10.20
C SER A 248 -12.99 -12.53 9.47
N ARG A 249 -14.07 -13.28 9.76
CA ARG A 249 -15.42 -13.02 9.22
C ARG A 249 -15.98 -11.66 9.66
N LYS A 250 -15.44 -11.07 10.73
CA LYS A 250 -15.84 -9.76 11.27
C LYS A 250 -15.09 -8.59 10.63
N VAL A 251 -14.09 -8.90 9.81
CA VAL A 251 -13.26 -7.87 9.14
C VAL A 251 -14.14 -7.04 8.20
N PRO A 252 -14.03 -5.69 8.20
CA PRO A 252 -14.89 -4.83 7.41
C PRO A 252 -14.60 -4.97 5.89
N PHE A 253 -15.62 -4.64 5.08
CA PHE A 253 -15.64 -4.88 3.64
C PHE A 253 -14.43 -4.33 2.89
N GLU A 254 -13.97 -3.12 3.21
CA GLU A 254 -12.80 -2.54 2.55
C GLU A 254 -11.52 -3.37 2.72
N ARG A 255 -11.39 -4.09 3.84
CA ARG A 255 -10.27 -5.00 4.06
C ARG A 255 -10.48 -6.33 3.33
N VAL A 256 -11.71 -6.82 3.25
CA VAL A 256 -12.05 -8.00 2.43
C VAL A 256 -11.74 -7.69 0.96
N LEU A 257 -12.15 -6.53 0.46
CA LEU A 257 -11.85 -6.09 -0.91
C LEU A 257 -10.33 -6.01 -1.16
N TYR A 258 -9.56 -5.45 -0.21
CA TYR A 258 -8.10 -5.45 -0.28
C TYR A 258 -7.52 -6.87 -0.26
N ALA A 259 -8.10 -7.77 0.54
CA ALA A 259 -7.67 -9.16 0.67
C ALA A 259 -7.83 -9.97 -0.62
N LEU A 260 -8.80 -9.63 -1.48
CA LEU A 260 -8.97 -10.28 -2.80
C LEU A 260 -7.73 -10.14 -3.68
N GLY A 261 -6.86 -9.15 -3.39
CA GLY A 261 -5.56 -9.01 -4.05
C GLY A 261 -5.64 -8.54 -5.50
N ILE A 262 -6.69 -7.80 -5.86
CA ILE A 262 -6.85 -7.18 -7.19
C ILE A 262 -5.61 -6.36 -7.51
N ARG A 263 -5.05 -6.55 -8.72
CA ARG A 263 -3.83 -5.86 -9.12
C ARG A 263 -4.05 -4.34 -9.08
N TYR A 264 -3.05 -3.60 -8.65
CA TYR A 264 -3.06 -2.15 -8.43
C TYR A 264 -4.03 -1.64 -7.34
N VAL A 265 -4.87 -2.50 -6.76
CA VAL A 265 -5.76 -2.13 -5.65
C VAL A 265 -5.05 -2.29 -4.32
N GLY A 266 -4.53 -1.18 -3.80
CA GLY A 266 -3.92 -1.10 -2.47
C GLY A 266 -4.96 -0.88 -1.37
N GLU A 267 -4.52 -0.85 -0.11
CA GLU A 267 -5.38 -0.64 1.07
C GLU A 267 -6.23 0.64 0.96
N THR A 268 -5.61 1.76 0.52
CA THR A 268 -6.31 3.05 0.35
C THR A 268 -7.34 2.99 -0.78
N THR A 269 -6.94 2.42 -1.92
CA THR A 269 -7.81 2.24 -3.09
C THR A 269 -9.02 1.35 -2.76
N ALA A 270 -8.80 0.22 -2.08
CA ALA A 270 -9.88 -0.66 -1.63
C ALA A 270 -10.89 0.07 -0.73
N LYS A 271 -10.39 0.94 0.18
CA LYS A 271 -11.24 1.77 1.03
C LYS A 271 -12.06 2.80 0.23
N SER A 272 -11.44 3.46 -0.76
CA SER A 272 -12.14 4.42 -1.63
C SER A 272 -13.22 3.73 -2.47
N VAL A 273 -12.92 2.58 -3.07
CA VAL A 273 -13.88 1.78 -3.87
C VAL A 273 -15.03 1.25 -2.99
N ALA A 274 -14.71 0.66 -1.82
CA ALA A 274 -15.73 0.15 -0.91
C ALA A 274 -16.69 1.25 -0.46
N ARG A 275 -16.17 2.46 -0.18
CA ARG A 275 -17.00 3.62 0.19
C ARG A 275 -17.86 4.11 -0.97
N ALA A 276 -17.31 4.15 -2.20
CA ALA A 276 -18.01 4.67 -3.36
C ALA A 276 -19.17 3.77 -3.80
N PHE A 277 -18.98 2.45 -3.76
CA PHE A 277 -19.94 1.46 -4.26
C PHE A 277 -20.78 0.79 -3.18
N GLY A 278 -20.35 0.81 -1.93
CA GLY A 278 -21.09 0.27 -0.79
C GLY A 278 -21.09 -1.25 -0.64
N ASN A 279 -21.11 -2.00 -1.74
CA ASN A 279 -21.12 -3.47 -1.73
C ASN A 279 -20.43 -4.06 -2.96
N ILE A 280 -20.13 -5.36 -2.90
CA ILE A 280 -19.41 -6.08 -3.95
C ILE A 280 -20.21 -6.20 -5.24
N GLU A 281 -21.53 -6.31 -5.18
CA GLU A 281 -22.37 -6.45 -6.37
C GLU A 281 -22.37 -5.15 -7.21
N ALA A 282 -22.37 -4.00 -6.55
CA ALA A 282 -22.21 -2.71 -7.22
C ALA A 282 -20.86 -2.60 -7.92
N ILE A 283 -19.77 -3.06 -7.28
CA ILE A 283 -18.43 -3.06 -7.89
C ILE A 283 -18.37 -4.02 -9.09
N LYS A 284 -18.90 -5.24 -8.92
CA LYS A 284 -18.95 -6.29 -9.96
C LYS A 284 -19.68 -5.82 -11.23
N ASN A 285 -20.76 -5.04 -11.07
CA ASN A 285 -21.57 -4.55 -12.17
C ASN A 285 -21.12 -3.18 -12.71
N ALA A 286 -20.15 -2.53 -12.07
CA ALA A 286 -19.67 -1.22 -12.49
C ALA A 286 -18.94 -1.28 -13.85
N THR A 287 -19.12 -0.24 -14.67
CA THR A 287 -18.31 -0.03 -15.86
C THR A 287 -16.99 0.65 -15.51
N VAL A 288 -16.03 0.64 -16.45
CA VAL A 288 -14.75 1.35 -16.27
C VAL A 288 -14.99 2.85 -16.04
N GLU A 289 -15.93 3.46 -16.78
CA GLU A 289 -16.28 4.87 -16.64
C GLU A 289 -16.90 5.21 -15.27
N GLU A 290 -17.64 4.28 -14.67
CA GLU A 290 -18.19 4.46 -13.33
C GLU A 290 -17.10 4.36 -12.27
N LEU A 291 -16.18 3.40 -12.41
CA LEU A 291 -15.02 3.25 -11.53
C LEU A 291 -14.12 4.48 -11.57
N LEU A 292 -13.90 5.08 -12.74
CA LEU A 292 -13.11 6.31 -12.92
C LEU A 292 -13.69 7.55 -12.20
N LYS A 293 -14.98 7.55 -11.84
CA LYS A 293 -15.59 8.64 -11.06
C LYS A 293 -15.20 8.61 -9.58
N THR A 294 -14.61 7.52 -9.12
CA THR A 294 -14.13 7.38 -7.74
C THR A 294 -12.81 8.12 -7.56
N ASP A 295 -12.67 8.87 -6.48
CA ASP A 295 -11.44 9.59 -6.16
C ASP A 295 -10.24 8.61 -6.08
N ASP A 296 -9.10 9.03 -6.62
CA ASP A 296 -7.84 8.26 -6.67
C ASP A 296 -7.87 6.98 -7.55
N ILE A 297 -8.87 6.81 -8.42
CA ILE A 297 -8.94 5.72 -9.38
C ILE A 297 -8.56 6.22 -10.78
N GLY A 298 -7.39 5.78 -11.27
CA GLY A 298 -6.96 6.00 -12.66
C GLY A 298 -7.35 4.83 -13.57
N GLN A 299 -7.13 5.00 -14.89
CA GLN A 299 -7.49 4.04 -15.95
C GLN A 299 -7.03 2.61 -15.63
N VAL A 300 -5.75 2.42 -15.31
CA VAL A 300 -5.13 1.10 -15.02
C VAL A 300 -5.80 0.40 -13.82
N ILE A 301 -6.20 1.15 -12.80
CA ILE A 301 -6.88 0.60 -11.62
C ILE A 301 -8.31 0.20 -11.97
N ALA A 302 -9.03 1.06 -12.69
CA ALA A 302 -10.40 0.82 -13.10
C ALA A 302 -10.51 -0.43 -13.99
N GLU A 303 -9.63 -0.54 -14.99
CA GLU A 303 -9.54 -1.72 -15.86
C GLU A 303 -9.21 -2.99 -15.07
N SER A 304 -8.24 -2.92 -14.15
CA SER A 304 -7.88 -4.08 -13.31
C SER A 304 -9.03 -4.56 -12.42
N ILE A 305 -9.83 -3.66 -11.86
CA ILE A 305 -11.03 -4.02 -11.09
C ILE A 305 -12.07 -4.65 -12.02
N TYR A 306 -12.32 -4.02 -13.16
CA TYR A 306 -13.30 -4.50 -14.14
C TYR A 306 -12.98 -5.91 -14.64
N GLU A 307 -11.71 -6.17 -15.02
CA GLU A 307 -11.23 -7.46 -15.48
C GLU A 307 -11.29 -8.53 -14.39
N PHE A 308 -10.94 -8.19 -13.13
CA PHE A 308 -11.01 -9.12 -12.02
C PHE A 308 -12.40 -9.75 -11.86
N PHE A 309 -13.47 -8.96 -12.02
CA PHE A 309 -14.85 -9.42 -11.92
C PHE A 309 -15.43 -9.97 -13.25
N ARG A 310 -14.59 -10.22 -14.27
CA ARG A 310 -14.95 -10.93 -15.51
C ARG A 310 -14.26 -12.30 -15.60
N ASP A 311 -13.41 -12.61 -14.62
CA ASP A 311 -12.77 -13.92 -14.49
C ASP A 311 -13.64 -14.85 -13.64
N ASP A 312 -14.04 -15.98 -14.20
CA ASP A 312 -14.95 -16.93 -13.55
C ASP A 312 -14.39 -17.53 -12.25
N MET A 313 -13.05 -17.73 -12.17
CA MET A 313 -12.41 -18.27 -10.96
C MET A 313 -12.41 -17.25 -9.82
N ASN A 314 -12.24 -15.97 -10.15
CA ASN A 314 -12.33 -14.89 -9.16
C ASN A 314 -13.78 -14.74 -8.67
N LEU A 315 -14.75 -14.84 -9.56
CA LEU A 315 -16.17 -14.81 -9.21
C LEU A 315 -16.56 -15.99 -8.30
N ASP A 316 -16.14 -17.20 -8.64
CA ASP A 316 -16.36 -18.39 -7.78
C ASP A 316 -15.75 -18.19 -6.39
N THR A 317 -14.52 -17.71 -6.33
CA THR A 317 -13.84 -17.41 -5.05
C THR A 317 -14.63 -16.40 -4.22
N VAL A 318 -15.14 -15.33 -4.83
CA VAL A 318 -15.94 -14.29 -4.15
C VAL A 318 -17.25 -14.89 -3.61
N GLU A 319 -17.98 -15.70 -4.41
CA GLU A 319 -19.23 -16.30 -3.98
C GLU A 319 -19.02 -17.33 -2.85
N ARG A 320 -17.94 -18.12 -2.90
CA ARG A 320 -17.58 -19.05 -1.81
C ARG A 320 -17.18 -18.30 -0.53
N LEU A 321 -16.44 -17.21 -0.62
CA LEU A 321 -16.10 -16.37 0.52
C LEU A 321 -17.34 -15.70 1.14
N LYS A 322 -18.30 -15.30 0.30
CA LYS A 322 -19.59 -14.77 0.71
C LYS A 322 -20.43 -15.84 1.45
N ALA A 323 -20.48 -17.05 0.90
CA ALA A 323 -21.12 -18.20 1.55
C ALA A 323 -20.43 -18.58 2.87
N ALA A 324 -19.11 -18.38 2.99
CA ALA A 324 -18.37 -18.54 4.24
C ALA A 324 -18.66 -17.46 5.28
N GLY A 325 -19.45 -16.45 4.98
CA GLY A 325 -19.91 -15.41 5.91
C GLY A 325 -18.97 -14.19 6.05
N LEU A 326 -18.11 -13.92 5.08
CA LEU A 326 -17.34 -12.69 5.03
C LEU A 326 -18.24 -11.50 4.67
N LYS A 327 -17.83 -10.30 5.08
CA LYS A 327 -18.56 -9.06 4.81
C LYS A 327 -18.24 -8.54 3.41
N PHE A 328 -19.24 -8.47 2.55
CA PHE A 328 -19.13 -7.95 1.18
C PHE A 328 -19.96 -6.68 0.96
N GLU A 329 -20.34 -6.04 2.04
CA GLU A 329 -20.96 -4.71 2.07
C GLU A 329 -20.39 -3.89 3.21
N THR A 330 -20.36 -2.58 3.05
CA THR A 330 -20.03 -1.66 4.13
C THR A 330 -21.13 -1.77 5.19
N GLU A 331 -20.74 -2.00 6.44
CA GLU A 331 -21.65 -1.82 7.57
C GLU A 331 -22.06 -0.35 7.59
N SER A 332 -23.25 -0.08 7.06
CA SER A 332 -23.78 1.25 6.82
C SER A 332 -22.73 2.16 6.13
N GLY A 333 -22.87 2.34 4.82
CA GLY A 333 -22.68 3.67 4.27
C GLY A 333 -23.41 4.63 5.19
N PRO A 334 -23.07 5.91 5.30
CA PRO A 334 -23.70 6.81 6.28
C PRO A 334 -25.18 6.53 6.25
N VAL A 335 -25.74 6.14 7.40
CA VAL A 335 -27.18 5.91 7.53
C VAL A 335 -27.78 7.15 6.91
N LYS A 336 -28.42 7.01 5.74
CA LYS A 336 -28.99 8.15 5.06
C LYS A 336 -30.11 8.64 5.93
N LEU A 337 -29.77 9.56 6.82
CA LEU A 337 -30.66 10.08 7.83
C LEU A 337 -31.72 10.98 7.17
N SER A 338 -31.31 11.71 6.11
CA SER A 338 -32.22 12.56 5.33
C SER A 338 -31.60 12.96 3.98
N GLU A 339 -32.37 13.67 3.15
CA GLU A 339 -31.94 14.31 1.88
C GLU A 339 -31.80 15.83 2.02
N LYS A 340 -31.78 16.38 3.23
CA LYS A 340 -31.80 17.84 3.46
C LYS A 340 -30.60 18.57 2.88
N LEU A 341 -29.49 17.88 2.69
CA LEU A 341 -28.27 18.40 2.06
C LEU A 341 -28.04 17.89 0.64
N ALA A 342 -29.05 17.25 0.02
CA ALA A 342 -28.91 16.72 -1.35
C ALA A 342 -28.43 17.78 -2.35
N GLY A 343 -27.42 17.46 -3.14
CA GLY A 343 -26.83 18.34 -4.14
C GLY A 343 -25.93 19.46 -3.57
N LYS A 344 -25.78 19.57 -2.24
CA LYS A 344 -24.95 20.60 -1.61
C LYS A 344 -23.53 20.06 -1.35
N THR A 345 -22.53 20.78 -1.82
CA THR A 345 -21.12 20.52 -1.47
C THR A 345 -20.72 21.41 -0.31
N ILE A 346 -20.25 20.80 0.81
CA ILE A 346 -19.89 21.50 2.04
C ILE A 346 -18.40 21.27 2.32
N VAL A 347 -17.69 22.36 2.58
CA VAL A 347 -16.30 22.33 3.02
C VAL A 347 -16.27 22.60 4.51
N ILE A 348 -15.48 21.83 5.28
CA ILE A 348 -15.32 22.04 6.72
C ILE A 348 -13.99 22.71 7.05
N SER A 349 -13.98 23.59 8.05
CA SER A 349 -12.79 24.28 8.55
C SER A 349 -12.91 24.56 10.05
N GLY A 350 -11.83 24.37 10.82
CA GLY A 350 -11.86 24.57 12.26
C GLY A 350 -12.12 23.29 13.06
N ASN A 351 -12.34 23.42 14.37
CA ASN A 351 -12.65 22.35 15.30
C ASN A 351 -14.14 22.32 15.60
N PHE A 352 -14.69 21.12 15.75
CA PHE A 352 -16.11 20.90 15.99
C PHE A 352 -16.30 20.14 17.30
N SER A 353 -17.52 20.11 17.80
CA SER A 353 -17.90 19.32 18.98
C SER A 353 -17.68 17.81 18.80
N ILE A 354 -17.59 17.34 17.54
CA ILE A 354 -17.27 15.96 17.14
C ILE A 354 -16.03 15.95 16.26
N SER A 355 -15.47 14.78 15.99
CA SER A 355 -14.30 14.68 15.09
C SER A 355 -14.62 15.20 13.68
N ARG A 356 -13.60 15.69 12.96
CA ARG A 356 -13.78 16.14 11.56
C ARG A 356 -14.32 15.03 10.65
N ASP A 357 -13.93 13.79 10.90
CA ASP A 357 -14.39 12.66 10.10
C ASP A 357 -15.84 12.30 10.42
N ASP A 358 -16.26 12.42 11.67
CA ASP A 358 -17.67 12.28 12.05
C ASP A 358 -18.52 13.42 11.47
N MET A 359 -18.01 14.66 11.44
CA MET A 359 -18.71 15.78 10.80
C MET A 359 -18.87 15.57 9.28
N LYS A 360 -17.85 15.05 8.59
CA LYS A 360 -17.97 14.67 7.17
C LYS A 360 -18.99 13.54 6.98
N ALA A 361 -18.96 12.53 7.85
CA ALA A 361 -19.91 11.43 7.82
C ALA A 361 -21.35 11.94 8.00
N LEU A 362 -21.57 12.90 8.90
CA LEU A 362 -22.87 13.53 9.14
C LEU A 362 -23.37 14.30 7.90
N ILE A 363 -22.50 15.06 7.21
CA ILE A 363 -22.84 15.73 5.95
C ILE A 363 -23.32 14.72 4.92
N VAL A 364 -22.59 13.63 4.74
CA VAL A 364 -22.93 12.56 3.77
C VAL A 364 -24.19 11.82 4.19
N ALA A 365 -24.40 11.57 5.49
CA ALA A 365 -25.60 10.95 6.04
C ALA A 365 -26.88 11.73 5.71
N HIS A 366 -26.80 13.04 5.55
CA HIS A 366 -27.92 13.91 5.17
C HIS A 366 -27.96 14.25 3.65
N GLY A 367 -27.24 13.46 2.80
CA GLY A 367 -27.28 13.59 1.34
C GLY A 367 -26.33 14.63 0.77
N GLY A 368 -25.50 15.29 1.58
CA GLY A 368 -24.52 16.28 1.16
C GLY A 368 -23.20 15.67 0.66
N LYS A 369 -22.38 16.44 -0.04
CA LYS A 369 -21.02 16.08 -0.46
C LYS A 369 -20.01 16.87 0.37
N SER A 370 -19.06 16.20 1.03
CA SER A 370 -17.93 16.85 1.72
C SER A 370 -16.76 17.05 0.76
N SER A 371 -16.14 18.24 0.76
CA SER A 371 -14.96 18.57 -0.05
C SER A 371 -13.85 19.16 0.81
N GLY A 372 -12.59 18.94 0.40
CA GLY A 372 -11.40 19.44 1.13
C GLY A 372 -11.09 20.92 0.85
N SER A 373 -11.54 21.47 -0.28
CA SER A 373 -11.20 22.83 -0.73
C SER A 373 -12.45 23.62 -1.19
N VAL A 374 -12.46 24.92 -0.88
CA VAL A 374 -13.51 25.84 -1.32
C VAL A 374 -13.37 26.14 -2.82
N SER A 375 -14.48 26.07 -3.55
CA SER A 375 -14.58 26.36 -4.98
C SER A 375 -15.92 27.01 -5.31
N GLY A 376 -16.12 27.50 -6.52
CA GLY A 376 -17.41 28.06 -6.97
C GLY A 376 -18.59 27.08 -6.97
N LYS A 377 -18.33 25.77 -6.72
CA LYS A 377 -19.37 24.74 -6.55
C LYS A 377 -19.66 24.43 -5.08
N THR A 378 -18.97 25.07 -4.15
CA THR A 378 -19.19 24.91 -2.71
C THR A 378 -20.45 25.63 -2.30
N ALA A 379 -21.41 24.94 -1.69
CA ALA A 379 -22.65 25.53 -1.20
C ALA A 379 -22.43 26.25 0.13
N TYR A 380 -21.69 25.62 1.04
CA TYR A 380 -21.41 26.16 2.37
C TYR A 380 -19.97 25.89 2.79
N LEU A 381 -19.36 26.86 3.50
CA LEU A 381 -18.20 26.63 4.33
C LEU A 381 -18.68 26.47 5.79
N LEU A 382 -18.65 25.24 6.30
CA LEU A 382 -18.97 24.96 7.69
C LEU A 382 -17.74 25.28 8.56
N ALA A 383 -17.82 26.36 9.32
CA ALA A 383 -16.77 26.91 10.16
C ALA A 383 -17.00 26.52 11.62
N GLY A 384 -16.11 25.72 12.19
CA GLY A 384 -16.05 25.43 13.62
C GLY A 384 -15.20 26.46 14.38
N GLU A 385 -14.71 26.09 15.56
CA GLU A 385 -13.79 26.95 16.32
C GLU A 385 -12.44 27.05 15.60
N LYS A 386 -11.88 28.29 15.55
CA LYS A 386 -10.60 28.60 14.90
C LYS A 386 -10.50 28.09 13.45
N PRO A 387 -11.39 28.50 12.56
CA PRO A 387 -11.35 28.10 11.17
C PRO A 387 -10.10 28.67 10.47
N GLY A 388 -9.54 27.91 9.51
CA GLY A 388 -8.35 28.34 8.75
C GLY A 388 -8.63 29.61 7.93
N PRO A 389 -7.81 30.66 8.07
CA PRO A 389 -8.07 31.99 7.48
C PRO A 389 -8.13 31.97 5.94
N GLU A 390 -7.37 31.10 5.31
CA GLU A 390 -7.35 30.96 3.83
C GLU A 390 -8.69 30.43 3.28
N LYS A 391 -9.33 29.47 3.98
CA LYS A 391 -10.66 28.97 3.58
C LYS A 391 -11.74 30.01 3.75
N ILE A 392 -11.68 30.81 4.83
CA ILE A 392 -12.58 31.93 5.08
C ILE A 392 -12.46 32.96 3.96
N LYS A 393 -11.23 33.48 3.70
CA LYS A 393 -10.97 34.46 2.64
C LYS A 393 -11.44 33.94 1.28
N LYS A 394 -11.19 32.66 0.99
CA LYS A 394 -11.59 32.06 -0.27
C LYS A 394 -13.10 31.89 -0.38
N ALA A 395 -13.79 31.57 0.70
CA ALA A 395 -15.26 31.53 0.73
C ALA A 395 -15.84 32.92 0.49
N GLU A 396 -15.34 33.95 1.17
CA GLU A 396 -15.73 35.35 0.99
C GLU A 396 -15.50 35.82 -0.45
N SER A 397 -14.32 35.52 -1.04
CA SER A 397 -13.99 35.92 -2.41
C SER A 397 -14.85 35.24 -3.47
N LEU A 398 -15.39 34.07 -3.20
CA LEU A 398 -16.25 33.29 -4.10
C LEU A 398 -17.74 33.43 -3.77
N GLY A 399 -18.11 34.25 -2.76
CA GLY A 399 -19.49 34.42 -2.32
C GLY A 399 -20.11 33.14 -1.71
N VAL A 400 -19.27 32.24 -1.17
CA VAL A 400 -19.73 31.02 -0.49
C VAL A 400 -20.18 31.35 0.91
N GLU A 401 -21.39 30.94 1.26
CA GLU A 401 -21.97 31.18 2.59
C GLU A 401 -21.22 30.43 3.67
N ILE A 402 -20.88 31.14 4.76
CA ILE A 402 -20.15 30.59 5.90
C ILE A 402 -21.16 30.35 7.03
N ILE A 403 -21.28 29.09 7.46
CA ILE A 403 -22.22 28.67 8.50
C ILE A 403 -21.48 28.08 9.71
N GLY A 404 -22.02 28.27 10.90
CA GLY A 404 -21.51 27.65 12.12
C GLY A 404 -22.04 26.24 12.36
N GLU A 405 -21.46 25.52 13.37
CA GLU A 405 -21.91 24.17 13.72
C GLU A 405 -23.38 24.12 14.16
N ASP A 406 -23.83 25.08 14.95
CA ASP A 406 -25.23 25.13 15.42
C ASP A 406 -26.23 25.37 14.28
N GLU A 407 -25.85 26.19 13.31
CA GLU A 407 -26.65 26.43 12.13
C GLU A 407 -26.74 25.20 11.24
N PHE A 408 -25.59 24.55 11.01
CA PHE A 408 -25.52 23.29 10.30
C PHE A 408 -26.40 22.21 10.95
N ARG A 409 -26.38 22.09 12.30
CA ARG A 409 -27.21 21.13 13.02
C ARG A 409 -28.70 21.38 12.80
N LYS A 410 -29.14 22.65 12.84
CA LYS A 410 -30.53 23.03 12.51
C LYS A 410 -30.91 22.68 11.06
N MET A 411 -29.96 22.72 10.11
CA MET A 411 -30.24 22.35 8.71
C MET A 411 -30.49 20.87 8.53
N ILE A 412 -29.99 20.04 9.42
CA ILE A 412 -30.10 18.58 9.34
C ILE A 412 -31.13 17.99 10.32
N GLU A 413 -31.58 18.74 11.35
CA GLU A 413 -32.74 18.42 12.17
C GLU A 413 -34.03 18.42 11.35
#